data_ccb73a63b2d366755b3f8b1d7e0ec13f
#
_entry.id   ccb73a63b2d366755b3f8b1d7e0ec13f
#
_cell.length_a   1.000
_cell.length_b   1.000
_cell.length_c   1.000
_cell.angle_alpha   90.00
_cell.angle_beta   90.00
_cell.angle_gamma   90.00
#
_symmetry.space_group_name_H-M   'P 1'
#
loop_
_entity.id
_entity.type
_entity.pdbx_description
1 polymer ?
#
loop_
_entity_poly.entity_id
_entity_poly.type
_entity_poly.pdbx_seq_one_letter_code
_entity_poly.pdbx_strand_id
1 'polypeptide(L)'
;MRVLEYTVTADFDGKKLYTFLKAGIHASARTVTKLRHSENGLRINGAHARTIDILKTGDRITVELPEVESNIPATQFDDLDIVYEDEDIMVVNKPPFLAMHPTHNHQGDTLANEFAAYFRSKGESIPFRAVGRLDKCTSGLVILALNRHSASVMSANYDKTYIAIVDGEYHGNGTVDRPICRPDPGKTLRAVGENGER
;
A
#
# COMPACT_ATOMS: atom_id res chain seq x y z
N MET A 1 8.84 1.05 14.77
CA MET A 1 9.76 0.25 13.92
C MET A 1 9.21 -1.17 13.77
N ARG A 2 8.97 -1.66 12.56
CA ARG A 2 8.41 -2.99 12.33
C ARG A 2 9.52 -4.00 12.09
N VAL A 3 9.54 -5.06 12.88
CA VAL A 3 10.47 -6.20 12.74
C VAL A 3 9.67 -7.42 12.29
N LEU A 4 10.11 -8.06 11.22
CA LEU A 4 9.52 -9.28 10.69
C LEU A 4 10.50 -10.43 10.88
N GLU A 5 10.00 -11.58 11.35
CA GLU A 5 10.79 -12.78 11.56
C GLU A 5 10.27 -13.93 10.69
N TYR A 6 11.19 -14.65 10.09
CA TYR A 6 10.88 -15.79 9.23
C TYR A 6 11.84 -16.96 9.52
N THR A 7 11.36 -18.16 9.34
CA THR A 7 12.20 -19.36 9.33
C THR A 7 12.35 -19.86 7.91
N VAL A 8 13.59 -20.11 7.49
CA VAL A 8 13.90 -20.59 6.14
C VAL A 8 13.37 -22.01 5.96
N THR A 9 12.53 -22.21 4.95
CA THR A 9 12.01 -23.52 4.55
C THR A 9 12.96 -24.23 3.58
N ALA A 10 12.76 -25.52 3.35
CA ALA A 10 13.58 -26.32 2.44
C ALA A 10 13.62 -25.75 0.99
N ASP A 11 12.57 -25.06 0.57
CA ASP A 11 12.50 -24.42 -0.76
C ASP A 11 13.58 -23.34 -0.98
N PHE A 12 14.11 -22.79 0.10
CA PHE A 12 15.13 -21.73 0.05
C PHE A 12 16.52 -22.21 0.50
N ASP A 13 16.68 -23.50 0.78
CA ASP A 13 17.98 -24.07 1.12
C ASP A 13 19.00 -23.85 -0.01
N GLY A 14 20.20 -23.40 0.33
CA GLY A 14 21.26 -23.09 -0.64
C GLY A 14 20.99 -21.86 -1.52
N LYS A 15 19.88 -21.14 -1.35
CA LYS A 15 19.57 -19.91 -2.12
C LYS A 15 20.12 -18.67 -1.41
N LYS A 16 20.33 -17.60 -2.18
CA LYS A 16 20.73 -16.31 -1.63
C LYS A 16 19.60 -15.67 -0.84
N LEU A 17 19.93 -14.93 0.23
CA LEU A 17 18.98 -14.13 0.99
C LEU A 17 18.16 -13.20 0.06
N TYR A 18 18.77 -12.65 -1.01
CA TYR A 18 18.06 -11.87 -2.03
C TYR A 18 16.86 -12.61 -2.64
N THR A 19 17.06 -13.89 -2.97
CA THR A 19 16.00 -14.73 -3.57
C THR A 19 14.85 -14.93 -2.58
N PHE A 20 15.17 -15.19 -1.30
CA PHE A 20 14.17 -15.29 -0.24
C PHE A 20 13.39 -13.99 -0.06
N LEU A 21 14.07 -12.84 0.00
CA LEU A 21 13.42 -11.53 0.12
C LEU A 21 12.46 -11.25 -1.04
N LYS A 22 12.81 -11.67 -2.27
CA LYS A 22 11.99 -11.44 -3.46
C LYS A 22 10.84 -12.44 -3.62
N ALA A 23 11.14 -13.73 -3.55
CA ALA A 23 10.20 -14.80 -3.84
C ALA A 23 9.50 -15.35 -2.59
N GLY A 24 10.17 -15.36 -1.43
CA GLY A 24 9.62 -15.87 -0.19
C GLY A 24 8.73 -14.89 0.54
N ILE A 25 9.15 -13.63 0.64
CA ILE A 25 8.39 -12.60 1.37
C ILE A 25 7.90 -11.45 0.48
N HIS A 26 8.04 -11.57 -0.83
CA HIS A 26 7.54 -10.59 -1.83
C HIS A 26 8.01 -9.14 -1.61
N ALA A 27 9.22 -8.96 -1.04
CA ALA A 27 9.77 -7.63 -0.84
C ALA A 27 10.01 -6.91 -2.17
N SER A 28 9.61 -5.64 -2.27
CA SER A 28 9.89 -4.83 -3.45
C SER A 28 11.40 -4.58 -3.64
N ALA A 29 11.86 -4.35 -4.86
CA ALA A 29 13.26 -4.00 -5.13
C ALA A 29 13.72 -2.79 -4.31
N ARG A 30 12.84 -1.78 -4.15
CA ARG A 30 13.11 -0.59 -3.34
C ARG A 30 13.24 -0.90 -1.85
N THR A 31 12.44 -1.84 -1.34
CA THR A 31 12.55 -2.33 0.04
C THR A 31 13.89 -3.04 0.25
N VAL A 32 14.26 -3.97 -0.63
CA VAL A 32 15.54 -4.70 -0.55
C VAL A 32 16.73 -3.73 -0.59
N THR A 33 16.70 -2.72 -1.48
CA THR A 33 17.74 -1.69 -1.53
C THR A 33 17.90 -0.94 -0.21
N LYS A 34 16.78 -0.55 0.42
CA LYS A 34 16.82 0.13 1.72
C LYS A 34 17.35 -0.75 2.84
N LEU A 35 16.91 -2.02 2.89
CA LEU A 35 17.39 -3.00 3.87
C LEU A 35 18.91 -3.22 3.78
N ARG A 36 19.47 -3.23 2.57
CA ARG A 36 20.93 -3.35 2.34
C ARG A 36 21.74 -2.20 2.95
N HIS A 37 21.16 -1.01 3.01
CA HIS A 37 21.83 0.20 3.51
C HIS A 37 21.48 0.50 4.97
N SER A 38 20.65 -0.33 5.61
CA SER A 38 20.34 -0.22 7.04
C SER A 38 21.27 -1.15 7.82
N GLU A 39 21.90 -0.64 8.88
CA GLU A 39 22.84 -1.40 9.71
C GLU A 39 22.20 -2.67 10.30
N ASN A 40 20.95 -2.58 10.71
CA ASN A 40 20.20 -3.68 11.31
C ASN A 40 19.13 -4.27 10.36
N GLY A 41 19.10 -3.84 9.11
CA GLY A 41 18.02 -4.16 8.17
C GLY A 41 17.84 -5.65 7.90
N LEU A 42 18.90 -6.41 7.93
CA LEU A 42 18.90 -7.85 7.62
C LEU A 42 19.81 -8.62 8.60
N ARG A 43 19.26 -9.67 9.21
CA ARG A 43 20.02 -10.59 10.06
C ARG A 43 19.68 -12.04 9.73
N ILE A 44 20.67 -12.92 9.86
CA ILE A 44 20.52 -14.38 9.85
C ILE A 44 20.99 -14.88 11.20
N ASN A 45 20.13 -15.59 11.93
CA ASN A 45 20.44 -16.12 13.26
C ASN A 45 20.99 -15.07 14.24
N GLY A 46 20.48 -13.83 14.12
CA GLY A 46 20.91 -12.70 14.95
C GLY A 46 22.15 -11.95 14.44
N ALA A 47 22.93 -12.50 13.50
CA ALA A 47 24.10 -11.85 12.92
C ALA A 47 23.70 -10.98 11.70
N HIS A 48 24.41 -9.87 11.51
CA HIS A 48 24.23 -9.04 10.30
C HIS A 48 24.39 -9.86 9.03
N ALA A 49 23.49 -9.67 8.08
CA ALA A 49 23.47 -10.44 6.84
C ALA A 49 23.44 -9.53 5.59
N ARG A 50 24.07 -10.03 4.52
CA ARG A 50 24.06 -9.41 3.20
C ARG A 50 23.13 -10.16 2.26
N THR A 51 22.56 -9.48 1.32
CA THR A 51 21.63 -10.07 0.34
C THR A 51 22.23 -11.22 -0.49
N ILE A 52 23.55 -11.33 -0.53
CA ILE A 52 24.29 -12.41 -1.23
C ILE A 52 24.53 -13.66 -0.36
N ASP A 53 24.32 -13.57 0.95
CA ASP A 53 24.57 -14.68 1.87
C ASP A 53 23.63 -15.86 1.58
N ILE A 54 24.17 -17.06 1.72
CA ILE A 54 23.48 -18.31 1.40
C ILE A 54 22.72 -18.78 2.63
N LEU A 55 21.46 -19.12 2.43
CA LEU A 55 20.54 -19.58 3.46
C LEU A 55 20.63 -21.09 3.63
N LYS A 56 20.35 -21.54 4.84
CA LYS A 56 20.15 -22.97 5.19
C LYS A 56 18.76 -23.16 5.76
N THR A 57 18.16 -24.29 5.50
CA THR A 57 16.89 -24.67 6.14
C THR A 57 16.97 -24.53 7.65
N GLY A 58 16.00 -23.88 8.25
CA GLY A 58 15.94 -23.61 9.69
C GLY A 58 16.61 -22.29 10.13
N ASP A 59 17.33 -21.58 9.24
CA ASP A 59 17.84 -20.25 9.57
C ASP A 59 16.70 -19.29 9.94
N ARG A 60 16.94 -18.50 10.98
CA ARG A 60 16.02 -17.41 11.37
C ARG A 60 16.45 -16.12 10.69
N ILE A 61 15.58 -15.62 9.82
CA ILE A 61 15.76 -14.34 9.15
C ILE A 61 15.02 -13.26 9.93
N THR A 62 15.72 -12.19 10.30
CA THR A 62 15.10 -10.97 10.85
C THR A 62 15.22 -9.85 9.84
N VAL A 63 14.09 -9.24 9.50
CA VAL A 63 13.98 -8.09 8.60
C VAL A 63 13.47 -6.89 9.38
N GLU A 64 14.32 -5.90 9.58
CA GLU A 64 13.97 -4.67 10.29
C GLU A 64 13.63 -3.58 9.26
N LEU A 65 12.34 -3.29 9.13
CA LEU A 65 11.87 -2.30 8.17
C LEU A 65 12.20 -0.88 8.66
N PRO A 66 12.94 -0.08 7.86
CA PRO A 66 13.32 1.26 8.28
C PRO A 66 12.10 2.15 8.42
N GLU A 67 12.04 2.89 9.52
CA GLU A 67 11.05 3.93 9.72
C GLU A 67 11.20 5.04 8.69
N VAL A 68 10.08 5.61 8.33
CA VAL A 68 10.00 6.78 7.46
C VAL A 68 8.93 7.68 8.06
N GLU A 69 9.29 8.90 8.37
CA GLU A 69 8.33 9.86 8.85
C GLU A 69 7.35 10.29 7.74
N SER A 70 6.15 10.63 8.17
CA SER A 70 5.15 11.24 7.30
C SER A 70 5.52 12.70 7.04
N ASN A 71 5.48 13.12 5.79
CA ASN A 71 5.58 14.52 5.40
C ASN A 71 4.22 15.18 5.17
N ILE A 72 3.13 14.45 5.42
CA ILE A 72 1.77 14.99 5.27
C ILE A 72 1.40 15.71 6.55
N PRO A 73 0.96 16.98 6.48
CA PRO A 73 0.49 17.70 7.65
C PRO A 73 -0.70 16.98 8.29
N ALA A 74 -0.64 16.79 9.60
CA ALA A 74 -1.81 16.37 10.35
C ALA A 74 -2.71 17.59 10.56
N THR A 75 -3.92 17.52 10.08
CA THR A 75 -4.95 18.53 10.31
C THR A 75 -5.98 18.01 11.29
N GLN A 76 -6.81 18.90 11.85
CA GLN A 76 -7.94 18.46 12.65
C GLN A 76 -8.84 17.59 11.77
N PHE A 77 -9.24 16.44 12.30
CA PHE A 77 -10.04 15.46 11.57
C PHE A 77 -11.32 15.16 12.34
N ASP A 78 -12.36 14.84 11.61
CA ASP A 78 -13.50 14.10 12.12
C ASP A 78 -13.08 12.62 12.26
N ASP A 79 -13.75 11.84 13.08
CA ASP A 79 -13.37 10.46 13.36
C ASP A 79 -13.21 9.64 12.07
N LEU A 80 -12.02 9.07 11.86
CA LEU A 80 -11.82 8.08 10.81
C LEU A 80 -12.73 6.87 11.06
N ASP A 81 -13.58 6.54 10.08
CA ASP A 81 -14.38 5.30 10.13
C ASP A 81 -13.47 4.10 9.86
N ILE A 82 -12.80 3.63 10.93
CA ILE A 82 -11.87 2.51 10.89
C ILE A 82 -12.63 1.20 10.98
N VAL A 83 -12.62 0.42 9.92
CA VAL A 83 -13.27 -0.89 9.84
C VAL A 83 -12.38 -2.02 10.35
N TYR A 84 -11.06 -1.86 10.17
CA TYR A 84 -10.05 -2.82 10.62
C TYR A 84 -8.70 -2.13 10.84
N GLU A 85 -7.96 -2.53 11.85
CA GLU A 85 -6.59 -2.09 12.10
C GLU A 85 -5.79 -3.22 12.75
N ASP A 86 -4.59 -3.47 12.23
CA ASP A 86 -3.55 -4.29 12.85
C ASP A 86 -2.18 -3.63 12.72
N GLU A 87 -1.10 -4.37 12.97
CA GLU A 87 0.28 -3.84 12.88
C GLU A 87 0.75 -3.56 11.45
N ASP A 88 0.07 -4.07 10.44
CA ASP A 88 0.49 -4.04 9.05
C ASP A 88 -0.44 -3.25 8.14
N ILE A 89 -1.75 -3.26 8.41
CA ILE A 89 -2.75 -2.57 7.59
C ILE A 89 -3.82 -1.88 8.45
N MET A 90 -4.42 -0.88 7.87
CA MET A 90 -5.66 -0.26 8.32
C MET A 90 -6.66 -0.25 7.16
N VAL A 91 -7.92 -0.55 7.44
CA VAL A 91 -9.02 -0.41 6.48
C VAL A 91 -9.97 0.67 6.97
N VAL A 92 -10.19 1.67 6.16
CA VAL A 92 -11.10 2.77 6.48
C VAL A 92 -12.25 2.83 5.47
N ASN A 93 -13.43 3.20 5.93
CA ASN A 93 -14.57 3.48 5.08
C ASN A 93 -14.55 4.97 4.71
N LYS A 94 -14.00 5.29 3.54
CA LYS A 94 -13.89 6.67 3.07
C LYS A 94 -15.28 7.25 2.75
N PRO A 95 -15.68 8.39 3.32
CA PRO A 95 -16.91 9.05 2.91
C PRO A 95 -16.80 9.63 1.48
N PRO A 96 -17.94 9.91 0.82
CA PRO A 96 -17.93 10.66 -0.43
C PRO A 96 -17.41 12.08 -0.21
N PHE A 97 -16.92 12.70 -1.27
CA PHE A 97 -16.37 14.07 -1.30
C PHE A 97 -15.06 14.30 -0.56
N LEU A 98 -14.48 13.28 0.07
CA LEU A 98 -13.15 13.31 0.66
C LEU A 98 -12.11 12.86 -0.37
N ALA A 99 -11.10 13.71 -0.65
CA ALA A 99 -10.00 13.35 -1.53
C ALA A 99 -9.02 12.39 -0.83
N MET A 100 -8.33 11.52 -1.59
CA MET A 100 -7.36 10.57 -1.03
C MET A 100 -6.07 11.25 -0.57
N HIS A 101 -5.52 12.14 -1.39
CA HIS A 101 -4.22 12.78 -1.20
C HIS A 101 -4.31 14.29 -1.32
N PRO A 102 -3.41 15.03 -0.68
CA PRO A 102 -3.25 16.45 -0.92
C PRO A 102 -3.01 16.76 -2.40
N THR A 103 -3.72 17.75 -2.90
CA THR A 103 -3.61 18.28 -4.25
C THR A 103 -3.50 19.81 -4.18
N HIS A 104 -3.29 20.48 -5.30
CA HIS A 104 -3.17 21.94 -5.32
C HIS A 104 -4.34 22.65 -4.61
N ASN A 105 -5.56 22.11 -4.73
CA ASN A 105 -6.79 22.73 -4.18
C ASN A 105 -7.26 22.07 -2.85
N HIS A 106 -6.60 21.04 -2.39
CA HIS A 106 -6.93 20.26 -1.19
C HIS A 106 -5.65 19.89 -0.47
N GLN A 107 -5.17 20.75 0.44
CA GLN A 107 -3.90 20.52 1.11
C GLN A 107 -4.05 20.02 2.56
N GLY A 108 -5.19 20.27 3.18
CA GLY A 108 -5.43 19.95 4.58
C GLY A 108 -6.72 19.15 4.84
N ASP A 109 -7.48 18.84 3.81
CA ASP A 109 -8.82 18.25 3.84
C ASP A 109 -8.89 16.92 3.06
N THR A 110 -7.91 16.04 3.28
CA THR A 110 -7.84 14.75 2.58
C THR A 110 -7.73 13.59 3.56
N LEU A 111 -8.08 12.40 3.10
CA LEU A 111 -7.92 11.17 3.89
C LEU A 111 -6.49 11.00 4.42
N ALA A 112 -5.49 11.43 3.64
CA ALA A 112 -4.10 11.37 4.05
C ALA A 112 -3.79 12.31 5.22
N ASN A 113 -4.46 13.46 5.32
CA ASN A 113 -4.33 14.39 6.45
C ASN A 113 -5.01 13.83 7.72
N GLU A 114 -6.20 13.26 7.56
CA GLU A 114 -6.92 12.59 8.68
C GLU A 114 -6.10 11.41 9.22
N PHE A 115 -5.57 10.57 8.34
CA PHE A 115 -4.68 9.47 8.69
C PHE A 115 -3.44 9.96 9.46
N ALA A 116 -2.80 11.03 8.98
CA ALA A 116 -1.64 11.62 9.65
C ALA A 116 -2.00 12.17 11.05
N ALA A 117 -3.19 12.76 11.20
CA ALA A 117 -3.66 13.27 12.48
C ALA A 117 -3.98 12.14 13.47
N TYR A 118 -4.59 11.06 13.00
CA TYR A 118 -4.88 9.87 13.80
C TYR A 118 -3.60 9.27 14.40
N PHE A 119 -2.56 9.03 13.59
CA PHE A 119 -1.30 8.49 14.11
C PHE A 119 -0.53 9.49 14.98
N ARG A 120 -0.60 10.77 14.65
CA ARG A 120 -0.01 11.81 15.52
C ARG A 120 -0.66 11.84 16.92
N SER A 121 -1.97 11.62 17.04
CA SER A 121 -2.65 11.54 18.34
C SER A 121 -2.18 10.35 19.18
N LYS A 122 -1.67 9.30 18.54
CA LYS A 122 -1.03 8.13 19.16
C LYS A 122 0.47 8.33 19.44
N GLY A 123 1.05 9.49 19.10
CA GLY A 123 2.49 9.74 19.21
C GLY A 123 3.32 9.13 18.08
N GLU A 124 2.68 8.73 16.98
CA GLU A 124 3.31 8.05 15.84
C GLU A 124 3.32 8.93 14.59
N SER A 125 4.23 8.63 13.67
CA SER A 125 4.32 9.31 12.36
C SER A 125 4.47 8.29 11.26
N ILE A 126 3.35 7.81 10.72
CA ILE A 126 3.30 6.80 9.68
C ILE A 126 2.98 7.46 8.33
N PRO A 127 3.77 7.25 7.28
CA PRO A 127 3.47 7.74 5.94
C PRO A 127 2.20 7.10 5.37
N PHE A 128 1.35 7.91 4.79
CA PHE A 128 0.14 7.45 4.10
C PHE A 128 0.47 6.60 2.87
N ARG A 129 0.01 5.35 2.85
CA ARG A 129 0.24 4.38 1.77
C ARG A 129 -1.06 3.67 1.42
N ALA A 130 -1.87 4.28 0.59
CA ALA A 130 -3.09 3.67 0.12
C ALA A 130 -2.79 2.54 -0.89
N VAL A 131 -3.43 1.40 -0.70
CA VAL A 131 -3.43 0.29 -1.66
C VAL A 131 -4.54 0.56 -2.69
N GLY A 132 -4.13 1.11 -3.82
CA GLY A 132 -5.05 1.66 -4.80
C GLY A 132 -5.66 3.00 -4.34
N ARG A 133 -6.64 3.47 -5.06
CA ARG A 133 -7.33 4.73 -4.78
C ARG A 133 -8.82 4.65 -5.07
N LEU A 134 -9.57 5.53 -4.41
CA LEU A 134 -10.94 5.89 -4.78
C LEU A 134 -10.95 7.35 -5.25
N ASP A 135 -11.86 7.68 -6.13
CA ASP A 135 -12.08 9.06 -6.52
C ASP A 135 -12.73 9.86 -5.39
N LYS A 136 -12.65 11.19 -5.46
CA LYS A 136 -13.18 12.08 -4.41
C LYS A 136 -14.64 11.80 -4.11
N CYS A 137 -15.47 11.64 -5.13
CA CYS A 137 -16.91 11.42 -4.98
C CYS A 137 -17.29 9.95 -4.66
N THR A 138 -16.36 9.01 -4.77
CA THR A 138 -16.59 7.60 -4.46
C THR A 138 -16.40 7.35 -2.97
N SER A 139 -17.37 6.72 -2.33
CA SER A 139 -17.26 6.21 -0.95
C SER A 139 -16.87 4.75 -0.94
N GLY A 140 -16.46 4.24 0.23
CA GLY A 140 -16.21 2.82 0.47
C GLY A 140 -14.82 2.51 1.02
N LEU A 141 -14.49 1.23 1.03
CA LEU A 141 -13.31 0.71 1.72
C LEU A 141 -12.00 1.08 1.02
N VAL A 142 -11.06 1.56 1.82
CA VAL A 142 -9.68 1.85 1.41
C VAL A 142 -8.75 1.10 2.33
N ILE A 143 -7.82 0.34 1.75
CA ILE A 143 -6.75 -0.32 2.48
C ILE A 143 -5.56 0.64 2.55
N LEU A 144 -5.07 0.89 3.75
CA LEU A 144 -3.90 1.71 4.05
C LEU A 144 -2.81 0.80 4.64
N ALA A 145 -1.67 0.73 3.99
CA ALA A 145 -0.56 -0.08 4.48
C ALA A 145 0.30 0.73 5.47
N LEU A 146 0.52 0.20 6.67
CA LEU A 146 1.24 0.90 7.73
C LEU A 146 2.77 0.81 7.55
N ASN A 147 3.23 -0.14 6.73
CA ASN A 147 4.63 -0.26 6.38
C ASN A 147 4.83 -0.57 4.88
N ARG A 148 6.10 -0.57 4.43
CA ARG A 148 6.43 -0.78 3.00
C ARG A 148 6.23 -2.21 2.54
N HIS A 149 6.37 -3.16 3.45
CA HIS A 149 6.22 -4.56 3.12
C HIS A 149 4.74 -4.88 2.85
N SER A 150 3.86 -4.52 3.78
CA SER A 150 2.41 -4.68 3.61
C SER A 150 1.90 -3.92 2.38
N ALA A 151 2.42 -2.72 2.09
CA ALA A 151 2.09 -2.00 0.87
C ALA A 151 2.44 -2.81 -0.41
N SER A 152 3.60 -3.48 -0.41
CA SER A 152 4.03 -4.29 -1.56
C SER A 152 3.17 -5.54 -1.73
N VAL A 153 2.90 -6.25 -0.64
CA VAL A 153 2.10 -7.49 -0.64
C VAL A 153 0.66 -7.20 -1.03
N MET A 154 0.05 -6.21 -0.39
CA MET A 154 -1.36 -5.87 -0.64
C MET A 154 -1.58 -5.33 -2.04
N SER A 155 -0.65 -4.52 -2.58
CA SER A 155 -0.79 -3.97 -3.95
C SER A 155 -0.78 -5.05 -5.04
N ALA A 156 -0.21 -6.23 -4.76
CA ALA A 156 -0.18 -7.36 -5.70
C ALA A 156 -1.37 -8.32 -5.53
N ASN A 157 -2.12 -8.24 -4.41
CA ASN A 157 -3.08 -9.25 -3.99
C ASN A 157 -4.37 -8.62 -3.44
N TYR A 158 -5.00 -7.71 -4.18
CA TYR A 158 -6.29 -7.17 -3.78
C TYR A 158 -7.24 -7.07 -4.97
N ASP A 159 -8.51 -7.35 -4.72
CA ASP A 159 -9.60 -7.17 -5.66
C ASP A 159 -10.55 -6.07 -5.19
N LYS A 160 -11.21 -5.41 -6.12
CA LYS A 160 -12.21 -4.38 -5.83
C LYS A 160 -13.54 -4.70 -6.47
N THR A 161 -14.57 -4.63 -5.65
CA THR A 161 -15.97 -4.67 -6.12
C THR A 161 -16.61 -3.32 -5.86
N TYR A 162 -17.31 -2.80 -6.86
CA TYR A 162 -18.02 -1.54 -6.77
C TYR A 162 -19.52 -1.75 -6.96
N ILE A 163 -20.30 -0.93 -6.26
CA ILE A 163 -21.73 -0.78 -6.52
C ILE A 163 -21.92 0.59 -7.16
N ALA A 164 -22.67 0.64 -8.25
CA ALA A 164 -22.98 1.88 -8.95
C ALA A 164 -24.49 1.97 -9.21
N ILE A 165 -25.01 3.18 -9.09
CA ILE A 165 -26.35 3.54 -9.55
C ILE A 165 -26.21 4.05 -10.97
N VAL A 166 -26.93 3.47 -11.89
CA VAL A 166 -26.93 3.84 -13.31
C VAL A 166 -28.31 4.39 -13.70
N ASP A 167 -28.33 5.23 -14.72
CA ASP A 167 -29.59 5.71 -15.31
C ASP A 167 -30.15 4.66 -16.26
N GLY A 168 -31.47 4.45 -16.21
CA GLY A 168 -32.18 3.46 -17.01
C GLY A 168 -32.25 2.08 -16.36
N GLU A 169 -32.73 1.10 -17.15
CA GLU A 169 -32.86 -0.29 -16.72
C GLU A 169 -31.75 -1.15 -17.31
N TYR A 170 -31.08 -1.92 -16.47
CA TYR A 170 -30.06 -2.90 -16.88
C TYR A 170 -30.50 -4.30 -16.49
N HIS A 171 -30.62 -5.18 -17.48
CA HIS A 171 -31.02 -6.57 -17.28
C HIS A 171 -29.87 -7.51 -17.59
N GLY A 172 -29.55 -8.38 -16.64
CA GLY A 172 -28.53 -9.42 -16.80
C GLY A 172 -27.14 -9.02 -16.31
N ASN A 173 -26.14 -9.75 -16.79
CA ASN A 173 -24.74 -9.52 -16.52
C ASN A 173 -23.94 -9.47 -17.83
N GLY A 174 -22.77 -8.86 -17.78
CA GLY A 174 -21.90 -8.75 -18.95
C GLY A 174 -20.57 -8.14 -18.60
N THR A 175 -19.66 -8.14 -19.58
CA THR A 175 -18.33 -7.51 -19.44
C THR A 175 -18.23 -6.36 -20.41
N VAL A 176 -17.77 -5.21 -19.90
CA VAL A 176 -17.37 -4.05 -20.70
C VAL A 176 -15.86 -3.88 -20.58
N ASP A 177 -15.13 -4.36 -21.59
CA ASP A 177 -13.68 -4.25 -21.69
C ASP A 177 -13.33 -3.37 -22.90
N ARG A 178 -13.43 -2.04 -22.69
CA ARG A 178 -13.13 -1.05 -23.73
C ARG A 178 -12.10 -0.05 -23.22
N PRO A 179 -11.14 0.37 -24.07
CA PRO A 179 -10.12 1.33 -23.70
C PRO A 179 -10.74 2.66 -23.27
N ILE A 180 -10.19 3.26 -22.23
CA ILE A 180 -10.62 4.58 -21.71
C ILE A 180 -9.53 5.60 -22.00
N CYS A 181 -9.87 6.66 -22.67
CA CYS A 181 -8.97 7.76 -22.99
C CYS A 181 -9.42 9.08 -22.38
N ARG A 182 -8.55 10.07 -22.47
CA ARG A 182 -8.87 11.48 -22.20
C ARG A 182 -8.97 12.20 -23.55
N PRO A 183 -10.16 12.45 -24.09
CA PRO A 183 -10.32 13.09 -25.42
C PRO A 183 -9.72 14.49 -25.48
N ASP A 184 -9.81 15.24 -24.37
CA ASP A 184 -9.26 16.59 -24.22
C ASP A 184 -8.26 16.59 -23.04
N PRO A 185 -6.94 16.77 -23.29
CA PRO A 185 -5.94 16.81 -22.23
C PRO A 185 -6.19 17.90 -21.17
N GLY A 186 -6.88 18.98 -21.52
CA GLY A 186 -7.25 20.08 -20.62
C GLY A 186 -8.43 19.77 -19.70
N LYS A 187 -9.17 18.67 -19.95
CA LYS A 187 -10.35 18.29 -19.16
C LYS A 187 -10.12 16.97 -18.41
N THR A 188 -10.81 16.81 -17.29
CA THR A 188 -10.77 15.56 -16.49
C THR A 188 -11.70 14.47 -17.03
N LEU A 189 -12.56 14.81 -18.01
CA LEU A 189 -13.51 13.87 -18.61
C LEU A 189 -12.79 12.70 -19.25
N ARG A 190 -13.30 11.51 -19.03
CA ARG A 190 -12.88 10.26 -19.65
C ARG A 190 -13.97 9.77 -20.61
N ALA A 191 -13.55 9.14 -21.69
CA ALA A 191 -14.45 8.53 -22.65
C ALA A 191 -13.86 7.20 -23.17
N VAL A 192 -14.71 6.34 -23.69
CA VAL A 192 -14.27 5.16 -24.43
C VAL A 192 -13.68 5.62 -25.77
N GLY A 193 -12.47 5.14 -26.08
CA GLY A 193 -11.78 5.48 -27.34
C GLY A 193 -10.65 4.52 -27.64
N GLU A 194 -10.34 4.32 -28.92
CA GLU A 194 -9.37 3.32 -29.40
C GLU A 194 -7.94 3.55 -28.90
N ASN A 195 -7.57 4.80 -28.57
CA ASN A 195 -6.24 5.17 -28.07
C ASN A 195 -6.18 5.20 -26.52
N GLY A 196 -7.10 4.55 -25.83
CA GLY A 196 -7.15 4.52 -24.37
C GLY A 196 -6.32 3.40 -23.76
N GLU A 197 -6.05 3.52 -22.46
CA GLU A 197 -5.50 2.43 -21.64
C GLU A 197 -6.61 1.45 -21.25
N ARG A 198 -6.28 0.14 -21.21
CA ARG A 198 -7.14 -0.92 -20.71
C ARG A 198 -6.85 -1.23 -19.26
#